data_6abca13d5d2939739f1aeb73545881d2
#
_entry.id   6abca13d5d2939739f1aeb73545881d2
#
_cell.length_a   1.000
_cell.length_b   1.000
_cell.length_c   1.000
_cell.angle_alpha   90.00
_cell.angle_beta   90.00
_cell.angle_gamma   90.00
#
_symmetry.space_group_name_H-M   'P 1'
#
loop_
_entity.id
_entity.type
_entity.pdbx_description
1 polymer ?
#
loop_
_entity_poly.entity_id
_entity_poly.type
_entity_poly.pdbx_seq_one_letter_code
_entity_poly.pdbx_strand_id
1 'polypeptide(L)'
;MSYLILIISLVGIVFGAEFLVAGSVSVARRYKVSDFVIGAAIVGIGTSMPELVVSFVGALKGNADVAIGNVVGSNIFNVLGILGLTAICFPIAIDRKNMTFEIPFCIGVSVILTLLALNFFNGTPATIGRVDGIILLLLFVGYMWYSFARDRNEPTP
;
A
#
# COMPACT_ATOMS: atom_id res chain seq x y z
N MET A 1 -3.35 -25.40 21.51
CA MET A 1 -2.56 -24.18 21.83
C MET A 1 -2.36 -23.26 20.62
N SER A 2 -2.03 -23.76 19.45
CA SER A 2 -1.77 -22.94 18.25
C SER A 2 -2.94 -22.05 17.81
N TYR A 3 -4.17 -22.56 17.82
CA TYR A 3 -5.37 -21.79 17.46
C TYR A 3 -5.68 -20.65 18.45
N LEU A 4 -5.44 -20.86 19.74
CA LEU A 4 -5.65 -19.82 20.75
C LEU A 4 -4.64 -18.68 20.56
N ILE A 5 -3.39 -19.01 20.31
CA ILE A 5 -2.33 -18.02 20.00
C ILE A 5 -2.67 -17.26 18.72
N LEU A 6 -3.16 -17.93 17.70
CA LEU A 6 -3.60 -17.31 16.45
C LEU A 6 -4.70 -16.28 16.70
N ILE A 7 -5.76 -16.66 17.45
CA ILE A 7 -6.89 -15.77 17.75
C ILE A 7 -6.40 -14.56 18.57
N ILE A 8 -5.62 -14.77 19.62
CA ILE A 8 -5.07 -13.67 20.44
C ILE A 8 -4.21 -12.74 19.59
N SER A 9 -3.37 -13.28 18.70
CA SER A 9 -2.54 -12.48 17.81
C SER A 9 -3.37 -11.66 16.82
N LEU A 10 -4.43 -12.24 16.25
CA LEU A 10 -5.35 -11.52 15.35
C LEU A 10 -6.07 -10.38 16.07
N VAL A 11 -6.60 -10.64 17.27
CA VAL A 11 -7.23 -9.61 18.11
C VAL A 11 -6.20 -8.51 18.46
N GLY A 12 -4.99 -8.88 18.84
CA GLY A 12 -3.90 -7.94 19.13
C GLY A 12 -3.54 -7.07 17.93
N ILE A 13 -3.50 -7.64 16.71
CA ILE A 13 -3.24 -6.89 15.47
C ILE A 13 -4.35 -5.88 15.20
N VAL A 14 -5.63 -6.28 15.33
CA VAL A 14 -6.77 -5.37 15.10
C VAL A 14 -6.73 -4.19 16.06
N PHE A 15 -6.63 -4.44 17.37
CA PHE A 15 -6.54 -3.35 18.35
C PHE A 15 -5.28 -2.50 18.18
N GLY A 16 -4.13 -3.12 17.87
CA GLY A 16 -2.89 -2.40 17.59
C GLY A 16 -3.03 -1.47 16.37
N ALA A 17 -3.66 -1.93 15.32
CA ALA A 17 -3.93 -1.13 14.11
C ALA A 17 -4.89 0.04 14.42
N GLU A 18 -5.98 -0.19 15.17
CA GLU A 18 -6.90 0.88 15.58
C GLU A 18 -6.20 1.96 16.41
N PHE A 19 -5.40 1.57 17.41
CA PHE A 19 -4.64 2.53 18.21
C PHE A 19 -3.62 3.30 17.39
N LEU A 20 -2.92 2.61 16.47
CA LEU A 20 -1.95 3.26 15.57
C LEU A 20 -2.65 4.30 14.69
N VAL A 21 -3.74 3.92 14.05
CA VAL A 21 -4.50 4.81 13.16
C VAL A 21 -5.07 5.99 13.94
N ALA A 22 -5.77 5.74 15.05
CA ALA A 22 -6.37 6.80 15.87
C ALA A 22 -5.32 7.77 16.41
N GLY A 23 -4.19 7.26 16.90
CA GLY A 23 -3.08 8.06 17.40
C GLY A 23 -2.44 8.90 16.29
N SER A 24 -2.14 8.28 15.14
CA SER A 24 -1.52 8.95 13.99
C SER A 24 -2.42 10.04 13.42
N VAL A 25 -3.72 9.78 13.27
CA VAL A 25 -4.71 10.75 12.81
C VAL A 25 -4.81 11.93 13.79
N SER A 26 -4.84 11.66 15.09
CA SER A 26 -4.89 12.72 16.12
C SER A 26 -3.68 13.65 16.07
N VAL A 27 -2.48 13.07 15.94
CA VAL A 27 -1.23 13.83 15.80
C VAL A 27 -1.22 14.65 14.52
N ALA A 28 -1.57 14.02 13.39
CA ALA A 28 -1.55 14.67 12.10
C ALA A 28 -2.54 15.87 12.01
N ARG A 29 -3.74 15.71 12.57
CA ARG A 29 -4.72 16.83 12.68
C ARG A 29 -4.19 17.98 13.51
N ARG A 30 -3.43 17.70 14.56
CA ARG A 30 -2.79 18.75 15.38
C ARG A 30 -1.79 19.58 14.56
N TYR A 31 -1.13 18.95 13.59
CA TYR A 31 -0.23 19.63 12.64
C TYR A 31 -0.93 20.17 11.39
N LYS A 32 -2.26 20.18 11.36
CA LYS A 32 -3.07 20.65 10.22
C LYS A 32 -2.75 19.92 8.90
N VAL A 33 -2.44 18.63 9.01
CA VAL A 33 -2.26 17.73 7.85
C VAL A 33 -3.65 17.36 7.33
N SER A 34 -3.84 17.36 6.01
CA SER A 34 -5.13 17.02 5.41
C SER A 34 -5.51 15.56 5.64
N ASP A 35 -6.82 15.29 5.62
CA ASP A 35 -7.36 13.95 5.77
C ASP A 35 -6.90 13.01 4.64
N PHE A 36 -6.64 13.55 3.43
CA PHE A 36 -6.09 12.76 2.32
C PHE A 36 -4.67 12.26 2.61
N VAL A 37 -3.78 13.15 3.07
CA VAL A 37 -2.40 12.77 3.43
C VAL A 37 -2.39 11.83 4.62
N ILE A 38 -3.27 12.03 5.58
CA ILE A 38 -3.44 11.10 6.71
C ILE A 38 -3.82 9.70 6.19
N GLY A 39 -4.80 9.60 5.30
CA GLY A 39 -5.23 8.34 4.73
C GLY A 39 -4.18 7.68 3.85
N ALA A 40 -3.60 8.42 2.91
CA ALA A 40 -2.65 7.86 1.94
C ALA A 40 -1.27 7.53 2.55
N ALA A 41 -0.72 8.43 3.37
CA ALA A 41 0.62 8.24 3.91
C ALA A 41 0.63 7.53 5.27
N ILE A 42 -0.14 8.02 6.24
CA ILE A 42 -0.05 7.50 7.61
C ILE A 42 -0.78 6.16 7.72
N VAL A 43 -2.05 6.11 7.30
CA VAL A 43 -2.84 4.89 7.37
C VAL A 43 -2.36 3.89 6.32
N GLY A 44 -2.17 4.31 5.07
CA GLY A 44 -1.72 3.43 3.98
C GLY A 44 -0.38 2.78 4.27
N ILE A 45 0.64 3.55 4.66
CA ILE A 45 1.96 3.00 5.03
C ILE A 45 1.84 2.16 6.31
N GLY A 46 1.14 2.65 7.33
CA GLY A 46 1.01 1.96 8.61
C GLY A 46 0.35 0.59 8.49
N THR A 47 -0.72 0.49 7.71
CA THR A 47 -1.43 -0.78 7.47
C THR A 47 -0.65 -1.75 6.58
N SER A 48 0.26 -1.24 5.74
CA SER A 48 1.13 -2.06 4.87
C SER A 48 2.47 -2.45 5.53
N MET A 49 2.73 -2.06 6.78
CA MET A 49 3.95 -2.45 7.48
C MET A 49 4.10 -3.96 7.67
N PRO A 50 3.05 -4.74 8.02
CA PRO A 50 3.15 -6.18 8.09
C PRO A 50 3.59 -6.81 6.77
N GLU A 51 3.02 -6.36 5.64
CA GLU A 51 3.37 -6.84 4.31
C GLU A 51 4.82 -6.49 3.95
N LEU A 52 5.27 -5.29 4.32
CA LEU A 52 6.67 -4.88 4.14
C LEU A 52 7.62 -5.82 4.89
N VAL A 53 7.34 -6.10 6.16
CA VAL A 53 8.18 -6.99 6.99
C VAL A 53 8.21 -8.40 6.43
N VAL A 54 7.06 -8.98 6.06
CA VAL A 54 6.98 -10.33 5.49
C VAL A 54 7.76 -10.41 4.18
N SER A 55 7.56 -9.46 3.28
CA SER A 55 8.25 -9.42 1.98
C SER A 55 9.75 -9.21 2.13
N PHE A 56 10.17 -8.31 3.02
CA PHE A 56 11.58 -8.04 3.29
C PHE A 56 12.30 -9.25 3.89
N VAL A 57 11.71 -9.89 4.91
CA VAL A 57 12.26 -11.11 5.52
C VAL A 57 12.26 -12.27 4.53
N GLY A 58 11.23 -12.41 3.71
CA GLY A 58 11.16 -13.40 2.62
C GLY A 58 12.31 -13.21 1.64
N ALA A 59 12.54 -11.99 1.19
CA ALA A 59 13.64 -11.64 0.28
C ALA A 59 15.02 -11.91 0.89
N LEU A 60 15.24 -11.56 2.17
CA LEU A 60 16.50 -11.83 2.88
C LEU A 60 16.78 -13.33 3.02
N LYS A 61 15.76 -14.16 3.14
CA LYS A 61 15.87 -15.62 3.21
C LYS A 61 15.96 -16.29 1.83
N GLY A 62 16.00 -15.51 0.74
CA GLY A 62 16.05 -16.04 -0.62
C GLY A 62 14.71 -16.59 -1.13
N ASN A 63 13.60 -16.35 -0.42
CA ASN A 63 12.24 -16.78 -0.79
C ASN A 63 11.52 -15.66 -1.56
N ALA A 64 11.93 -15.44 -2.81
CA ALA A 64 11.34 -14.40 -3.67
C ALA A 64 9.84 -14.61 -3.90
N ASP A 65 9.39 -15.86 -4.03
CA ASP A 65 7.98 -16.20 -4.23
C ASP A 65 7.09 -15.74 -3.07
N VAL A 66 7.59 -15.84 -1.82
CA VAL A 66 6.86 -15.35 -0.64
C VAL A 66 6.75 -13.83 -0.69
N ALA A 67 7.82 -13.12 -1.07
CA ALA A 67 7.80 -11.67 -1.16
C ALA A 67 6.84 -11.17 -2.25
N ILE A 68 6.93 -11.73 -3.45
CA ILE A 68 6.07 -11.35 -4.59
C ILE A 68 4.62 -11.76 -4.31
N GLY A 69 4.40 -12.99 -3.87
CA GLY A 69 3.07 -13.52 -3.55
C GLY A 69 2.36 -12.69 -2.47
N ASN A 70 3.08 -12.24 -1.45
CA ASN A 70 2.54 -11.38 -0.41
C ASN A 70 2.11 -10.01 -0.96
N VAL A 71 2.95 -9.34 -1.74
CA VAL A 71 2.63 -8.02 -2.33
C VAL A 71 1.48 -8.11 -3.32
N VAL A 72 1.53 -9.05 -4.25
CA VAL A 72 0.47 -9.21 -5.27
C VAL A 72 -0.82 -9.71 -4.62
N GLY A 73 -0.74 -10.69 -3.72
CA GLY A 73 -1.90 -11.27 -3.04
C GLY A 73 -2.63 -10.26 -2.16
N SER A 74 -1.91 -9.43 -1.39
CA SER A 74 -2.52 -8.38 -0.58
C SER A 74 -3.22 -7.32 -1.46
N ASN A 75 -2.63 -6.92 -2.59
CA ASN A 75 -3.28 -5.99 -3.52
C ASN A 75 -4.56 -6.57 -4.12
N ILE A 76 -4.54 -7.83 -4.56
CA ILE A 76 -5.74 -8.52 -5.08
C ILE A 76 -6.82 -8.57 -4.00
N PHE A 77 -6.46 -8.95 -2.78
CA PHE A 77 -7.41 -9.03 -1.67
C PHE A 77 -7.98 -7.65 -1.31
N ASN A 78 -7.14 -6.61 -1.27
CA ASN A 78 -7.58 -5.25 -0.97
C ASN A 78 -8.58 -4.73 -2.01
N VAL A 79 -8.31 -4.97 -3.30
CA VAL A 79 -9.19 -4.48 -4.38
C VAL A 79 -10.44 -5.32 -4.52
N LEU A 80 -10.33 -6.65 -4.60
CA LEU A 80 -11.47 -7.50 -4.86
C LEU A 80 -12.24 -7.87 -3.58
N GLY A 81 -11.53 -8.20 -2.51
CA GLY A 81 -12.13 -8.62 -1.24
C GLY A 81 -12.65 -7.42 -0.45
N ILE A 82 -11.75 -6.52 -0.02
CA ILE A 82 -12.11 -5.43 0.90
C ILE A 82 -13.00 -4.41 0.19
N LEU A 83 -12.53 -3.86 -0.95
CA LEU A 83 -13.31 -2.83 -1.67
C LEU A 83 -14.63 -3.40 -2.19
N GLY A 84 -14.63 -4.64 -2.70
CA GLY A 84 -15.85 -5.31 -3.17
C GLY A 84 -16.87 -5.51 -2.06
N LEU A 85 -16.45 -6.04 -0.91
CA LEU A 85 -17.33 -6.24 0.25
C LEU A 85 -17.85 -4.92 0.82
N THR A 86 -16.98 -3.91 0.90
CA THR A 86 -17.38 -2.58 1.36
C THR A 86 -18.42 -1.96 0.44
N ALA A 87 -18.25 -2.09 -0.89
CA ALA A 87 -19.20 -1.55 -1.87
C ALA A 87 -20.57 -2.24 -1.83
N ILE A 88 -20.62 -3.53 -1.45
CA ILE A 88 -21.89 -4.24 -1.20
C ILE A 88 -22.61 -3.67 0.03
N CYS A 89 -21.88 -3.38 1.10
CA CYS A 89 -22.46 -2.87 2.34
C CYS A 89 -22.84 -1.38 2.23
N PHE A 90 -21.99 -0.58 1.60
CA PHE A 90 -22.17 0.88 1.46
C PHE A 90 -21.66 1.35 0.08
N PRO A 91 -22.46 2.14 -0.66
CA PRO A 91 -22.03 2.73 -1.91
C PRO A 91 -20.79 3.62 -1.68
N ILE A 92 -19.73 3.39 -2.43
CA ILE A 92 -18.50 4.17 -2.33
C ILE A 92 -18.53 5.26 -3.41
N ALA A 93 -18.62 6.52 -2.99
CA ALA A 93 -18.46 7.65 -3.90
C ALA A 93 -16.98 7.82 -4.26
N ILE A 94 -16.68 7.78 -5.56
CA ILE A 94 -15.32 8.01 -6.06
C ILE A 94 -15.21 9.45 -6.51
N ASP A 95 -14.31 10.21 -5.91
CA ASP A 95 -14.05 11.58 -6.29
C ASP A 95 -13.38 11.66 -7.67
N ARG A 96 -13.67 12.70 -8.44
CA ARG A 96 -13.06 12.94 -9.77
C ARG A 96 -11.53 12.94 -9.72
N LYS A 97 -10.96 13.43 -8.64
CA LYS A 97 -9.52 13.46 -8.38
C LYS A 97 -8.93 12.05 -8.38
N ASN A 98 -9.57 11.13 -7.67
CA ASN A 98 -9.13 9.73 -7.60
C ASN A 98 -9.27 9.04 -8.97
N MET A 99 -10.32 9.33 -9.71
CA MET A 99 -10.52 8.76 -11.05
C MET A 99 -9.50 9.25 -12.08
N THR A 100 -9.07 10.51 -11.99
CA THR A 100 -8.22 11.12 -13.03
C THR A 100 -6.74 10.95 -12.79
N PHE A 101 -6.31 10.74 -11.56
CA PHE A 101 -4.90 10.62 -11.20
C PHE A 101 -4.57 9.32 -10.44
N GLU A 102 -5.22 9.08 -9.30
CA GLU A 102 -4.83 7.99 -8.39
C GLU A 102 -5.01 6.60 -9.03
N ILE A 103 -6.19 6.37 -9.64
CA ILE A 103 -6.47 5.08 -10.30
C ILE A 103 -5.58 4.86 -11.53
N PRO A 104 -5.43 5.82 -12.47
CA PRO A 104 -4.49 5.67 -13.58
C PRO A 104 -3.05 5.49 -13.16
N PHE A 105 -2.60 6.18 -12.10
CA PHE A 105 -1.26 6.02 -11.56
C PHE A 105 -1.05 4.60 -11.00
N CYS A 106 -2.01 4.09 -10.22
CA CYS A 106 -1.97 2.73 -9.69
C CYS A 106 -1.91 1.66 -10.81
N ILE A 107 -2.71 1.84 -11.86
CA ILE A 107 -2.66 0.97 -13.05
C ILE A 107 -1.29 1.07 -13.73
N GLY A 108 -0.77 2.27 -13.91
CA GLY A 108 0.54 2.51 -14.53
C GLY A 108 1.67 1.82 -13.76
N VAL A 109 1.71 1.95 -12.43
CA VAL A 109 2.69 1.27 -11.57
C VAL A 109 2.56 -0.24 -11.67
N SER A 110 1.34 -0.78 -11.72
CA SER A 110 1.10 -2.22 -11.87
C SER A 110 1.61 -2.75 -13.22
N VAL A 111 1.43 -1.98 -14.30
CA VAL A 111 1.98 -2.30 -15.62
C VAL A 111 3.50 -2.25 -15.60
N ILE A 112 4.10 -1.22 -15.01
CA ILE A 112 5.56 -1.09 -14.87
C ILE A 112 6.12 -2.28 -14.08
N LEU A 113 5.52 -2.62 -12.95
CA LEU A 113 5.92 -3.78 -12.14
C LEU A 113 5.88 -5.07 -12.95
N THR A 114 4.82 -5.27 -13.74
CA THR A 114 4.66 -6.45 -14.60
C THR A 114 5.75 -6.51 -15.68
N LEU A 115 6.04 -5.39 -16.33
CA LEU A 115 7.09 -5.31 -17.35
C LEU A 115 8.49 -5.57 -16.78
N LEU A 116 8.78 -5.03 -15.59
CA LEU A 116 10.03 -5.29 -14.87
C LEU A 116 10.13 -6.78 -14.47
N ALA A 117 9.05 -7.34 -13.92
CA ALA A 117 9.01 -8.73 -13.49
C ALA A 117 9.18 -9.72 -14.66
N LEU A 118 8.63 -9.41 -15.82
CA LEU A 118 8.78 -10.22 -17.04
C LEU A 118 10.18 -10.12 -17.68
N ASN A 119 11.03 -9.19 -17.20
CA ASN A 119 12.36 -8.96 -17.74
C ASN A 119 12.36 -8.81 -19.27
N PHE A 120 11.35 -8.11 -19.78
CA PHE A 120 11.02 -8.01 -21.22
C PHE A 120 12.20 -7.55 -22.08
N PHE A 121 13.13 -6.79 -21.49
CA PHE A 121 14.28 -6.22 -22.20
C PHE A 121 15.52 -7.12 -22.20
N ASN A 122 15.66 -8.10 -21.30
CA ASN A 122 16.91 -8.83 -21.10
C ASN A 122 16.86 -10.32 -21.45
N GLY A 123 15.68 -10.88 -21.75
CA GLY A 123 15.54 -12.31 -22.13
C GLY A 123 15.97 -13.33 -21.06
N THR A 124 16.20 -12.88 -19.84
CA THR A 124 16.55 -13.72 -18.68
C THR A 124 15.30 -14.20 -17.93
N PRO A 125 15.38 -15.25 -17.09
CA PRO A 125 14.22 -15.66 -16.28
C PRO A 125 13.63 -14.49 -15.49
N ALA A 126 12.31 -14.47 -15.32
CA ALA A 126 11.56 -13.44 -14.60
C ALA A 126 12.15 -13.20 -13.19
N THR A 127 12.83 -12.07 -13.03
CA THR A 127 13.46 -11.67 -11.76
C THR A 127 13.35 -10.17 -11.60
N ILE A 128 13.02 -9.73 -10.39
CA ILE A 128 13.09 -8.31 -10.02
C ILE A 128 14.47 -8.06 -9.42
N GLY A 129 15.29 -7.30 -10.13
CA GLY A 129 16.65 -6.98 -9.74
C GLY A 129 16.74 -5.72 -8.85
N ARG A 130 17.97 -5.39 -8.44
CA ARG A 130 18.22 -4.19 -7.62
C ARG A 130 17.87 -2.90 -8.35
N VAL A 131 18.10 -2.86 -9.66
CA VAL A 131 17.78 -1.66 -10.48
C VAL A 131 16.28 -1.46 -10.53
N ASP A 132 15.49 -2.53 -10.72
CA ASP A 132 14.04 -2.50 -10.73
C ASP A 132 13.50 -2.00 -9.38
N GLY A 133 14.09 -2.48 -8.28
CA GLY A 133 13.78 -2.02 -6.92
C GLY A 133 14.03 -0.53 -6.73
N ILE A 134 15.14 0.00 -7.25
CA ILE A 134 15.45 1.45 -7.20
C ILE A 134 14.42 2.24 -8.01
N ILE A 135 14.06 1.77 -9.20
CA ILE A 135 13.03 2.42 -10.04
C ILE A 135 11.70 2.50 -9.29
N LEU A 136 11.25 1.39 -8.69
CA LEU A 136 10.00 1.35 -7.93
C LEU A 136 10.03 2.26 -6.71
N LEU A 137 11.17 2.33 -5.99
CA LEU A 137 11.34 3.25 -4.86
C LEU A 137 11.32 4.73 -5.29
N LEU A 138 11.95 5.06 -6.42
CA LEU A 138 11.91 6.42 -6.95
C LEU A 138 10.49 6.82 -7.37
N LEU A 139 9.74 5.90 -7.98
CA LEU A 139 8.32 6.13 -8.30
C LEU A 139 7.49 6.35 -7.03
N PHE A 140 7.73 5.57 -5.99
CA PHE A 140 7.06 5.72 -4.70
C PHE A 140 7.36 7.08 -4.06
N VAL A 141 8.63 7.46 -3.97
CA VAL A 141 9.05 8.77 -3.42
C VAL A 141 8.47 9.91 -4.26
N GLY A 142 8.50 9.81 -5.59
CA GLY A 142 7.92 10.79 -6.49
C GLY A 142 6.41 10.93 -6.29
N TYR A 143 5.69 9.81 -6.15
CA TYR A 143 4.27 9.81 -5.85
C TYR A 143 3.96 10.48 -4.51
N MET A 144 4.70 10.13 -3.46
CA MET A 144 4.52 10.73 -2.13
C MET A 144 4.79 12.23 -2.18
N TRP A 145 5.88 12.65 -2.81
CA TRP A 145 6.19 14.06 -2.99
C TRP A 145 5.07 14.81 -3.72
N TYR A 146 4.60 14.25 -4.83
CA TYR A 146 3.50 14.83 -5.60
C TYR A 146 2.22 14.96 -4.77
N SER A 147 1.85 13.90 -4.05
CA SER A 147 0.66 13.87 -3.20
C SER A 147 0.73 14.93 -2.10
N PHE A 148 1.87 15.06 -1.42
CA PHE A 148 2.07 16.09 -0.40
C PHE A 148 2.09 17.51 -0.98
N ALA A 149 2.75 17.72 -2.13
CA ALA A 149 2.84 19.03 -2.76
C ALA A 149 1.46 19.52 -3.26
N ARG A 150 0.66 18.60 -3.78
CA ARG A 150 -0.69 18.90 -4.27
C ARG A 150 -1.63 19.26 -3.14
N ASP A 151 -1.56 18.52 -2.04
CA ASP A 151 -2.42 18.72 -0.87
C ASP A 151 -2.20 20.09 -0.20
N ARG A 152 -0.96 20.56 -0.14
CA ARG A 152 -0.63 21.90 0.40
C ARG A 152 -1.29 23.04 -0.35
N ASN A 153 -1.69 22.83 -1.60
CA ASN A 153 -2.29 23.84 -2.47
C ASN A 153 -3.83 23.80 -2.51
N GLU A 154 -4.45 22.83 -1.82
CA GLU A 154 -5.91 22.77 -1.72
C GLU A 154 -6.37 23.50 -0.44
N PRO A 155 -7.36 24.41 -0.53
CA PRO A 155 -7.93 25.04 0.66
C PRO A 155 -8.60 23.95 1.50
N THR A 156 -8.20 23.84 2.76
CA THR A 156 -8.92 23.05 3.77
C THR A 156 -10.35 23.59 3.91
N PRO A 157 -11.38 22.74 3.81
CA PRO A 157 -12.75 23.16 4.03
C PRO A 157 -13.00 23.69 5.45
#